data_60cb4a5564f2b3463ec9766976b35645
#
_entry.id   60cb4a5564f2b3463ec9766976b35645
#
_cell.length_a   1.000
_cell.length_b   1.000
_cell.length_c   1.000
_cell.angle_alpha   90.00
_cell.angle_beta   90.00
_cell.angle_gamma   90.00
#
_symmetry.space_group_name_H-M   'P 1'
#
loop_
_entity.id
_entity.type
_entity.pdbx_description
1 polymer ?
#
loop_
_entity_poly.entity_id
_entity_poly.type
_entity_poly.pdbx_seq_one_letter_code
_entity_poly.pdbx_strand_id
1 'polypeptide(L)'
;MLFRSIAQQLGFEVLRTLRPISSGFVGDADAGNPMAIDQVKSAGAGVLCELQTPMEVLDFLQHVKDRMGVDVVKFTKCDVRQVRKVAICGGAGSFLIGDALGAGADAFITSDVKYHEFFDAEGRMLLCDIGHYESEKYTIDLFSKILSAKFPKFATIFAETITNPIDYLK
;
A
#
# COMPACT_ATOMS: atom_id res chain seq x y z
N MET A 1 -1.29 6.11 7.50
CA MET A 1 -2.28 5.13 8.01
C MET A 1 -2.78 4.21 6.92
N LEU A 2 -3.25 4.69 5.77
CA LEU A 2 -3.81 3.88 4.67
C LEU A 2 -2.89 2.73 4.23
N PHE A 3 -1.63 3.00 3.89
CA PHE A 3 -0.70 1.95 3.40
C PHE A 3 -0.42 0.87 4.45
N ARG A 4 -0.44 1.23 5.75
CA ARG A 4 -0.31 0.25 6.84
C ARG A 4 -1.55 -0.64 6.97
N SER A 5 -2.75 -0.14 6.69
CA SER A 5 -3.96 -0.96 6.70
C SER A 5 -3.97 -1.96 5.53
N ILE A 6 -3.46 -1.56 4.35
CA ILE A 6 -3.29 -2.48 3.22
C ILE A 6 -2.28 -3.58 3.60
N ALA A 7 -1.13 -3.22 4.18
CA ALA A 7 -0.14 -4.19 4.64
C ALA A 7 -0.75 -5.18 5.67
N GLN A 8 -1.55 -4.68 6.60
CA GLN A 8 -2.27 -5.51 7.58
C GLN A 8 -3.28 -6.44 6.92
N GLN A 9 -4.03 -5.94 5.91
CA GLN A 9 -4.98 -6.75 5.13
C GLN A 9 -4.27 -7.90 4.41
N LEU A 10 -3.08 -7.64 3.88
CA LEU A 10 -2.23 -8.63 3.24
C LEU A 10 -1.52 -9.58 4.24
N GLY A 11 -1.46 -9.22 5.53
CA GLY A 11 -0.75 -9.98 6.55
C GLY A 11 0.76 -9.77 6.53
N PHE A 12 1.23 -8.61 6.03
CA PHE A 12 2.65 -8.28 5.91
C PHE A 12 3.11 -7.41 7.08
N GLU A 13 4.35 -7.62 7.53
CA GLU A 13 4.97 -6.81 8.56
C GLU A 13 5.55 -5.52 7.97
N VAL A 14 5.13 -4.38 8.52
CA VAL A 14 5.61 -3.07 8.07
C VAL A 14 6.96 -2.76 8.70
N LEU A 15 8.00 -2.62 7.87
CA LEU A 15 9.35 -2.26 8.30
C LEU A 15 9.51 -0.75 8.48
N ARG A 16 9.09 0.03 7.47
CA ARG A 16 9.23 1.49 7.47
C ARG A 16 8.33 2.15 6.43
N THR A 17 8.21 3.48 6.52
CA THR A 17 7.69 4.31 5.43
C THR A 17 8.65 4.27 4.24
N LEU A 18 8.13 4.16 3.03
CA LEU A 18 8.94 4.04 1.81
C LEU A 18 9.63 5.36 1.47
N ARG A 19 8.86 6.45 1.34
CA ARG A 19 9.36 7.83 1.17
C ARG A 19 8.87 8.68 2.35
N PRO A 20 9.69 8.85 3.41
CA PRO A 20 9.34 9.73 4.54
C PRO A 20 9.21 11.19 4.11
N ILE A 21 8.32 11.93 4.76
CA ILE A 21 8.30 13.39 4.65
C ILE A 21 9.55 13.93 5.35
N SER A 22 10.34 14.75 4.67
CA SER A 22 11.46 15.45 5.29
C SER A 22 10.97 16.40 6.39
N SER A 23 11.68 16.47 7.51
CA SER A 23 11.33 17.13 8.78
C SER A 23 11.06 18.66 8.71
N GLY A 24 11.08 19.27 7.54
CA GLY A 24 10.76 20.69 7.34
C GLY A 24 9.26 21.04 7.47
N PHE A 25 8.37 20.06 7.71
CA PHE A 25 6.91 20.25 7.81
C PHE A 25 6.36 20.17 9.26
N VAL A 26 7.22 20.09 10.26
CA VAL A 26 6.79 20.23 11.66
C VAL A 26 6.59 21.72 11.90
N GLY A 27 5.34 22.19 11.96
CA GLY A 27 5.05 23.55 12.38
C GLY A 27 5.61 23.80 13.77
N ASP A 28 6.06 25.03 14.06
CA ASP A 28 6.68 25.44 15.34
C ASP A 28 5.86 25.08 16.59
N ALA A 29 4.55 24.84 16.44
CA ALA A 29 3.65 24.46 17.53
C ALA A 29 3.88 23.03 18.08
N ASP A 30 4.48 22.13 17.30
CA ASP A 30 4.67 20.72 17.67
C ASP A 30 6.14 20.34 17.93
N ALA A 31 7.07 21.29 17.79
CA ALA A 31 8.51 21.07 17.90
C ALA A 31 8.98 20.54 19.29
N GLY A 32 8.13 20.63 20.30
CA GLY A 32 8.43 20.16 21.67
C GLY A 32 7.73 18.85 22.07
N ASN A 33 6.91 18.25 21.20
CA ASN A 33 6.17 17.03 21.53
C ASN A 33 6.86 15.78 20.94
N PRO A 34 7.50 14.91 21.77
CA PRO A 34 8.19 13.71 21.28
C PRO A 34 7.27 12.77 20.48
N MET A 35 5.98 12.67 20.83
CA MET A 35 5.02 11.85 20.10
C MET A 35 4.69 12.43 18.71
N ALA A 36 4.68 13.76 18.55
CA ALA A 36 4.49 14.40 17.26
C ALA A 36 5.68 14.16 16.34
N ILE A 37 6.90 14.18 16.87
CA ILE A 37 8.15 13.92 16.12
C ILE A 37 8.16 12.48 15.58
N ASP A 38 7.77 11.48 16.38
CA ASP A 38 7.70 10.09 15.95
C ASP A 38 6.59 9.84 14.92
N GLN A 39 5.45 10.52 15.05
CA GLN A 39 4.38 10.48 14.06
C GLN A 39 4.81 11.10 12.73
N VAL A 40 5.54 12.21 12.75
CA VAL A 40 6.08 12.85 11.53
C VAL A 40 7.15 11.99 10.87
N LYS A 41 8.04 11.36 11.64
CA LYS A 41 9.03 10.40 11.11
C LYS A 41 8.39 9.18 10.44
N SER A 42 7.16 8.83 10.85
CA SER A 42 6.38 7.74 10.25
C SER A 42 5.46 8.19 9.10
N ALA A 43 5.28 9.51 8.92
CA ALA A 43 4.48 10.08 7.84
C ALA A 43 5.26 10.04 6.51
N GLY A 44 4.54 9.83 5.42
CA GLY A 44 5.14 9.79 4.09
C GLY A 44 4.28 9.02 3.10
N ALA A 45 4.85 8.72 1.95
CA ALA A 45 4.21 7.98 0.89
C ALA A 45 4.70 6.53 0.84
N GLY A 46 3.75 5.59 0.79
CA GLY A 46 4.01 4.16 0.75
C GLY A 46 4.65 3.58 2.00
N VAL A 47 4.71 2.27 2.07
CA VAL A 47 5.41 1.50 3.10
C VAL A 47 6.24 0.39 2.48
N LEU A 48 7.36 0.04 3.13
CA LEU A 48 8.12 -1.15 2.86
C LEU A 48 7.75 -2.21 3.91
N CYS A 49 7.43 -3.39 3.43
CA CYS A 49 7.01 -4.53 4.23
C CYS A 49 7.92 -5.73 4.00
N GLU A 50 7.86 -6.69 4.90
CA GLU A 50 8.53 -7.97 4.76
C GLU A 50 7.54 -9.12 5.03
N LEU A 51 7.67 -10.19 4.28
CA LEU A 51 6.97 -11.44 4.49
C LEU A 51 7.76 -12.30 5.47
N GLN A 52 7.07 -12.94 6.41
CA GLN A 52 7.71 -13.88 7.34
C GLN A 52 8.37 -15.05 6.59
N THR A 53 7.71 -15.53 5.54
CA THR A 53 8.23 -16.57 4.65
C THR A 53 8.17 -16.05 3.21
N PRO A 54 9.28 -16.13 2.44
CA PRO A 54 9.26 -15.77 1.03
C PRO A 54 8.23 -16.60 0.25
N MET A 55 7.60 -16.00 -0.74
CA MET A 55 6.63 -16.66 -1.62
C MET A 55 7.15 -16.69 -3.06
N GLU A 56 6.89 -17.77 -3.78
CA GLU A 56 7.05 -17.80 -5.23
C GLU A 56 6.14 -16.73 -5.88
N VAL A 57 6.54 -16.16 -7.02
CA VAL A 57 5.83 -15.03 -7.63
C VAL A 57 4.35 -15.32 -7.88
N LEU A 58 4.00 -16.50 -8.40
CA LEU A 58 2.59 -16.83 -8.67
C LEU A 58 1.77 -16.99 -7.39
N ASP A 59 2.35 -17.59 -6.35
CA ASP A 59 1.69 -17.73 -5.04
C ASP A 59 1.50 -16.37 -4.39
N PHE A 60 2.48 -15.49 -4.51
CA PHE A 60 2.37 -14.10 -4.04
C PHE A 60 1.26 -13.34 -4.76
N LEU A 61 1.17 -13.43 -6.10
CA LEU A 61 0.11 -12.79 -6.89
C LEU A 61 -1.26 -13.33 -6.51
N GLN A 62 -1.39 -14.64 -6.30
CA GLN A 62 -2.64 -15.26 -5.85
C GLN A 62 -2.99 -14.79 -4.43
N HIS A 63 -2.02 -14.74 -3.53
CA HIS A 63 -2.21 -14.22 -2.17
C HIS A 63 -2.72 -12.77 -2.20
N VAL A 64 -2.10 -11.90 -2.99
CA VAL A 64 -2.54 -10.50 -3.15
C VAL A 64 -3.97 -10.45 -3.69
N LYS A 65 -4.27 -11.23 -4.73
CA LYS A 65 -5.59 -11.33 -5.34
C LYS A 65 -6.67 -11.71 -4.31
N ASP A 66 -6.42 -12.77 -3.55
CA ASP A 66 -7.37 -13.31 -2.58
C ASP A 66 -7.55 -12.36 -1.38
N ARG A 67 -6.44 -11.86 -0.83
CA ARG A 67 -6.48 -11.00 0.37
C ARG A 67 -7.08 -9.63 0.07
N MET A 68 -6.85 -9.09 -1.12
CA MET A 68 -7.41 -7.80 -1.55
C MET A 68 -8.79 -7.97 -2.20
N GLY A 69 -9.24 -9.20 -2.48
CA GLY A 69 -10.52 -9.48 -3.12
C GLY A 69 -10.63 -8.75 -4.46
N VAL A 70 -9.61 -8.92 -5.33
CA VAL A 70 -9.55 -8.30 -6.65
C VAL A 70 -9.74 -9.34 -7.75
N ASP A 71 -10.41 -8.94 -8.82
CA ASP A 71 -10.67 -9.83 -9.95
C ASP A 71 -9.45 -9.99 -10.86
N VAL A 72 -8.69 -8.91 -11.02
CA VAL A 72 -7.56 -8.83 -11.95
C VAL A 72 -6.37 -8.17 -11.26
N VAL A 73 -5.17 -8.71 -11.49
CA VAL A 73 -3.89 -8.07 -11.15
C VAL A 73 -3.10 -7.92 -12.44
N LYS A 74 -2.75 -6.68 -12.81
CA LYS A 74 -1.78 -6.43 -13.89
C LYS A 74 -0.39 -6.47 -13.27
N PHE A 75 0.56 -7.14 -13.90
CA PHE A 75 1.92 -7.24 -13.36
C PHE A 75 2.99 -7.31 -14.43
N THR A 76 4.23 -6.90 -14.07
CA THR A 76 5.39 -7.01 -14.95
C THR A 76 5.93 -8.42 -14.99
N LYS A 77 6.49 -8.80 -16.15
CA LYS A 77 7.47 -9.90 -16.19
C LYS A 77 8.77 -9.40 -15.57
N CYS A 78 9.38 -10.20 -14.71
CA CYS A 78 10.62 -9.85 -14.03
C CYS A 78 11.46 -11.08 -13.73
N ASP A 79 12.72 -10.87 -13.34
CA ASP A 79 13.66 -11.93 -12.96
C ASP A 79 13.51 -12.40 -11.51
N VAL A 80 12.66 -11.72 -10.74
CA VAL A 80 12.32 -12.10 -9.36
C VAL A 80 11.67 -13.48 -9.38
N ARG A 81 12.18 -14.39 -8.56
CA ARG A 81 11.60 -15.73 -8.38
C ARG A 81 10.80 -15.83 -7.09
N GLN A 82 11.33 -15.25 -6.02
CA GLN A 82 10.70 -15.23 -4.70
C GLN A 82 10.54 -13.80 -4.21
N VAL A 83 9.39 -13.51 -3.63
CA VAL A 83 9.04 -12.22 -3.04
C VAL A 83 9.18 -12.32 -1.52
N ARG A 84 9.99 -11.46 -0.94
CA ARG A 84 10.15 -11.29 0.49
C ARG A 84 9.91 -9.87 0.95
N LYS A 85 10.50 -8.87 0.25
CA LYS A 85 10.29 -7.46 0.54
C LYS A 85 9.28 -6.87 -0.43
N VAL A 86 8.27 -6.20 0.11
CA VAL A 86 7.15 -5.66 -0.65
C VAL A 86 6.99 -4.18 -0.34
N ALA A 87 7.06 -3.34 -1.36
CA ALA A 87 6.60 -1.97 -1.27
C ALA A 87 5.09 -1.90 -1.53
N ILE A 88 4.38 -1.00 -0.85
CA ILE A 88 2.92 -0.82 -0.99
C ILE A 88 2.60 0.67 -1.04
N CYS A 89 1.82 1.07 -2.03
CA CYS A 89 1.19 2.39 -2.11
C CYS A 89 -0.21 2.23 -2.71
N GLY A 90 -1.27 2.37 -1.90
CA GLY A 90 -2.64 2.41 -2.40
C GLY A 90 -2.88 3.65 -3.26
N GLY A 91 -3.83 3.55 -4.19
CA GLY A 91 -4.05 4.58 -5.20
C GLY A 91 -2.89 4.68 -6.20
N ALA A 92 -2.80 5.81 -6.88
CA ALA A 92 -1.78 6.08 -7.90
C ALA A 92 -0.40 6.28 -7.27
N GLY A 93 0.44 5.25 -7.27
CA GLY A 93 1.75 5.24 -6.62
C GLY A 93 2.95 5.07 -7.56
N SER A 94 2.79 5.17 -8.88
CA SER A 94 3.88 4.95 -9.84
C SER A 94 5.11 5.85 -9.59
N PHE A 95 4.90 7.03 -9.01
CA PHE A 95 5.97 7.96 -8.60
C PHE A 95 6.93 7.40 -7.54
N LEU A 96 6.61 6.27 -6.91
CA LEU A 96 7.42 5.58 -5.91
C LEU A 96 8.18 4.36 -6.48
N ILE A 97 8.08 4.06 -7.77
CA ILE A 97 8.76 2.90 -8.38
C ILE A 97 10.27 2.96 -8.09
N GLY A 98 10.89 4.14 -8.28
CA GLY A 98 12.31 4.33 -8.00
C GLY A 98 12.68 4.15 -6.51
N ASP A 99 11.81 4.60 -5.59
CA ASP A 99 12.03 4.39 -4.14
C ASP A 99 11.90 2.91 -3.76
N ALA A 100 10.95 2.19 -4.36
CA ALA A 100 10.78 0.76 -4.14
C ALA A 100 11.99 -0.04 -4.62
N LEU A 101 12.49 0.25 -5.82
CA LEU A 101 13.73 -0.32 -6.35
C LEU A 101 14.94 0.02 -5.45
N GLY A 102 15.08 1.29 -5.07
CA GLY A 102 16.17 1.75 -4.19
C GLY A 102 16.10 1.14 -2.78
N ALA A 103 14.92 0.76 -2.32
CA ALA A 103 14.72 0.05 -1.06
C ALA A 103 14.97 -1.47 -1.15
N GLY A 104 15.24 -1.99 -2.35
CA GLY A 104 15.43 -3.42 -2.60
C GLY A 104 14.13 -4.22 -2.43
N ALA A 105 12.99 -3.65 -2.84
CA ALA A 105 11.73 -4.38 -2.87
C ALA A 105 11.74 -5.40 -4.02
N ASP A 106 11.31 -6.63 -3.73
CA ASP A 106 11.11 -7.68 -4.73
C ASP A 106 9.79 -7.46 -5.49
N ALA A 107 8.78 -6.86 -4.82
CA ALA A 107 7.50 -6.51 -5.40
C ALA A 107 7.05 -5.12 -4.96
N PHE A 108 6.26 -4.46 -5.83
CA PHE A 108 5.59 -3.21 -5.51
C PHE A 108 4.11 -3.30 -5.87
N ILE A 109 3.22 -3.16 -4.89
CA ILE A 109 1.77 -3.16 -5.05
C ILE A 109 1.28 -1.72 -5.07
N THR A 110 0.61 -1.34 -6.16
CA THR A 110 0.03 0.00 -6.35
C THR A 110 -1.13 -0.05 -7.34
N SER A 111 -1.54 1.10 -7.90
CA SER A 111 -2.55 1.19 -8.96
C SER A 111 -2.28 2.34 -9.93
N ASP A 112 -3.12 2.45 -10.97
CA ASP A 112 -3.06 3.47 -12.02
C ASP A 112 -1.71 3.56 -12.74
N VAL A 113 -1.04 2.43 -12.89
CA VAL A 113 0.25 2.37 -13.59
C VAL A 113 0.00 2.47 -15.09
N LYS A 114 0.58 3.49 -15.72
CA LYS A 114 0.52 3.67 -17.16
C LYS A 114 1.42 2.66 -17.87
N TYR A 115 1.08 2.32 -19.10
CA TYR A 115 1.81 1.31 -19.88
C TYR A 115 3.33 1.48 -19.86
N HIS A 116 3.82 2.71 -20.08
CA HIS A 116 5.26 2.98 -20.11
C HIS A 116 5.91 2.93 -18.73
N GLU A 117 5.18 3.20 -17.65
CA GLU A 117 5.71 3.16 -16.27
C GLU A 117 6.01 1.72 -15.82
N PHE A 118 5.39 0.69 -16.45
CA PHE A 118 5.74 -0.70 -16.16
C PHE A 118 7.19 -1.03 -16.53
N PHE A 119 7.79 -0.32 -17.49
CA PHE A 119 9.20 -0.49 -17.85
C PHE A 119 10.15 0.05 -16.78
N ASP A 120 9.70 0.99 -15.94
CA ASP A 120 10.53 1.57 -14.87
C ASP A 120 10.87 0.55 -13.77
N ALA A 121 10.19 -0.60 -13.74
CA ALA A 121 10.55 -1.74 -12.89
C ALA A 121 11.82 -2.46 -13.35
N GLU A 122 12.33 -2.19 -14.57
CA GLU A 122 13.59 -2.67 -15.14
C GLU A 122 13.76 -4.20 -15.14
N GLY A 123 12.68 -4.97 -15.07
CA GLY A 123 12.73 -6.43 -14.88
C GLY A 123 13.24 -6.87 -13.50
N ARG A 124 13.61 -5.94 -12.63
CA ARG A 124 14.24 -6.16 -11.32
C ARG A 124 13.24 -6.31 -10.18
N MET A 125 12.02 -5.86 -10.40
CA MET A 125 10.94 -5.84 -9.39
C MET A 125 9.62 -6.27 -10.03
N LEU A 126 8.82 -7.04 -9.31
CA LEU A 126 7.45 -7.38 -9.67
C LEU A 126 6.55 -6.16 -9.37
N LEU A 127 6.20 -5.38 -10.40
CA LEU A 127 5.27 -4.27 -10.26
C LEU A 127 3.85 -4.78 -10.47
N CYS A 128 2.98 -4.60 -9.46
CA CYS A 128 1.59 -5.07 -9.45
C CYS A 128 0.64 -3.87 -9.39
N ASP A 129 -0.24 -3.75 -10.40
CA ASP A 129 -1.37 -2.83 -10.40
C ASP A 129 -2.65 -3.62 -10.09
N ILE A 130 -3.26 -3.32 -8.94
CA ILE A 130 -4.42 -4.04 -8.41
C ILE A 130 -5.74 -3.26 -8.53
N GLY A 131 -5.71 -2.09 -9.20
CA GLY A 131 -6.84 -1.18 -9.32
C GLY A 131 -6.93 -0.15 -8.19
N HIS A 132 -7.38 1.05 -8.54
CA HIS A 132 -7.43 2.18 -7.60
C HIS A 132 -8.42 1.92 -6.47
N TYR A 133 -9.69 1.71 -6.84
CA TYR A 133 -10.73 1.42 -5.87
C TYR A 133 -10.39 0.21 -5.01
N GLU A 134 -9.90 -0.86 -5.64
CA GLU A 134 -9.55 -2.12 -5.00
C GLU A 134 -8.43 -1.96 -3.97
N SER A 135 -7.47 -1.09 -4.25
CA SER A 135 -6.37 -0.80 -3.32
C SER A 135 -6.81 0.05 -2.12
N GLU A 136 -7.89 0.82 -2.25
CA GLU A 136 -8.34 1.79 -1.24
C GLU A 136 -9.64 1.42 -0.53
N LYS A 137 -10.42 0.44 -1.02
CA LYS A 137 -11.75 0.09 -0.48
C LYS A 137 -11.76 -0.21 1.01
N TYR A 138 -10.66 -0.73 1.58
CA TYR A 138 -10.54 -1.02 3.02
C TYR A 138 -10.30 0.23 3.89
N THR A 139 -10.20 1.41 3.29
CA THR A 139 -10.10 2.69 4.01
C THR A 139 -11.33 2.95 4.87
N ILE A 140 -12.50 2.46 4.43
CA ILE A 140 -13.76 2.58 5.19
C ILE A 140 -13.67 1.85 6.54
N ASP A 141 -13.07 0.65 6.57
CA ASP A 141 -12.87 -0.11 7.80
C ASP A 141 -11.90 0.59 8.74
N LEU A 142 -10.83 1.20 8.19
CA LEU A 142 -9.87 1.98 8.95
C LEU A 142 -10.54 3.18 9.61
N PHE A 143 -11.34 3.96 8.87
CA PHE A 143 -12.09 5.09 9.42
C PHE A 143 -13.08 4.66 10.49
N SER A 144 -13.83 3.58 10.26
CA SER A 144 -14.76 3.04 11.25
C SER A 144 -14.07 2.68 12.55
N LYS A 145 -12.93 1.98 12.49
CA LYS A 145 -12.12 1.64 13.67
C LYS A 145 -11.65 2.87 14.43
N ILE A 146 -11.15 3.89 13.71
CA ILE A 146 -10.67 5.15 14.33
C ILE A 146 -11.82 5.91 14.99
N LEU A 147 -12.96 6.03 14.30
CA LEU A 147 -14.13 6.74 14.81
C LEU A 147 -14.73 6.04 16.04
N SER A 148 -14.89 4.71 15.98
CA SER A 148 -15.42 3.93 17.09
C SER A 148 -14.52 3.98 18.33
N ALA A 149 -13.19 3.98 18.13
CA ALA A 149 -12.24 4.13 19.22
C ALA A 149 -12.27 5.53 19.85
N LYS A 150 -12.39 6.57 19.02
CA LYS A 150 -12.40 7.98 19.49
C LYS A 150 -13.74 8.42 20.03
N PHE A 151 -14.83 7.87 19.49
CA PHE A 151 -16.22 8.24 19.84
C PHE A 151 -17.05 6.99 20.17
N PRO A 152 -16.79 6.29 21.28
CA PRO A 152 -17.38 4.98 21.57
C PRO A 152 -18.91 5.02 21.80
N LYS A 153 -19.50 6.19 21.95
CA LYS A 153 -20.95 6.37 22.13
C LYS A 153 -21.69 6.62 20.80
N PHE A 154 -20.96 6.76 19.68
CA PHE A 154 -21.56 6.96 18.36
C PHE A 154 -21.53 5.67 17.56
N ALA A 155 -22.67 5.32 16.94
CA ALA A 155 -22.71 4.25 15.96
C ALA A 155 -22.10 4.72 14.64
N THR A 156 -21.20 3.93 14.06
CA THR A 156 -20.72 4.11 12.69
C THR A 156 -21.48 3.15 11.78
N ILE A 157 -22.03 3.70 10.69
CA ILE A 157 -22.81 2.90 9.70
C ILE A 157 -22.08 3.04 8.36
N PHE A 158 -21.82 1.92 7.71
CA PHE A 158 -21.26 1.88 6.35
C PHE A 158 -22.33 2.22 5.32
N ALA A 159 -21.97 3.06 4.33
CA ALA A 159 -22.79 3.22 3.15
C ALA A 159 -22.73 1.91 2.31
N GLU A 160 -23.87 1.43 1.84
CA GLU A 160 -23.96 0.24 1.00
C GLU A 160 -23.70 0.54 -0.49
N THR A 161 -23.65 1.82 -0.86
CA THR A 161 -23.41 2.26 -2.24
C THR A 161 -21.98 1.95 -2.65
N ILE A 162 -21.83 1.13 -3.70
CA ILE A 162 -20.55 0.90 -4.35
C ILE A 162 -20.28 2.05 -5.32
N THR A 163 -19.18 2.76 -5.13
CA THR A 163 -18.79 3.92 -5.94
C THR A 163 -17.73 3.60 -7.00
N ASN A 164 -17.34 2.33 -7.15
CA ASN A 164 -16.40 1.92 -8.20
C ASN A 164 -17.03 2.11 -9.58
N PRO A 165 -16.45 2.96 -10.46
CA PRO A 165 -16.96 3.15 -11.83
C PRO A 165 -16.45 2.08 -12.81
N ILE A 166 -15.56 1.18 -12.36
CA ILE A 166 -14.89 0.19 -13.20
C ILE A 166 -15.51 -1.19 -12.92
N ASP A 167 -15.82 -1.90 -13.98
CA ASP A 167 -16.24 -3.29 -13.92
C ASP A 167 -15.34 -4.14 -14.83
N TYR A 168 -15.27 -5.44 -14.56
CA TYR A 168 -14.43 -6.37 -15.30
C TYR A 168 -15.29 -7.45 -15.95
N LEU A 169 -15.18 -7.58 -17.27
CA LEU A 169 -15.79 -8.71 -17.98
C LEU A 169 -14.99 -9.98 -17.64
N LYS A 170 -15.68 -10.97 -17.08
CA LYS A 170 -15.11 -12.26 -16.67
C LYS A 170 -15.39 -13.35 -17.68
#